data_7a0ccb143b98b18ff1ffa16c754ee9e0
#
_entry.id   7a0ccb143b98b18ff1ffa16c754ee9e0
#
_cell.length_a   1.000
_cell.length_b   1.000
_cell.length_c   1.000
_cell.angle_alpha   90.00
_cell.angle_beta   90.00
_cell.angle_gamma   90.00
#
_symmetry.space_group_name_H-M   'P 1'
#
loop_
_entity.id
_entity.type
_entity.pdbx_description
1 polymer ?
#
loop_
_entity_poly.entity_id
_entity_poly.type
_entity_poly.pdbx_seq_one_letter_code
_entity_poly.pdbx_strand_id
1 'polypeptide(L)'
;ESHGCRYRARFDFTPVGDVVRFGLYGIKNVGEGAVDAILNERAGGGPFKDLFDFCSRVDSTAVNKRAIEHLIKAGAFDPLGGGPERTLGSDLTEARRHLLLANIELAMKWGAAKREQESAGQMSLFGAEEIAPPSLESAPLLSELELLRFEKEALGLYISAHPMSSYPGLAEAASCGVAALEG
;
A
#
# COMPACT_ATOMS: atom_id res chain seq x y z
N GLU A 1 2.00 -16.10 15.81
CA GLU A 1 3.04 -15.52 14.91
C GLU A 1 2.33 -14.89 13.75
N SER A 2 2.25 -13.58 13.79
CA SER A 2 1.44 -12.76 12.90
C SER A 2 2.03 -12.75 11.49
N HIS A 3 1.33 -13.26 10.53
CA HIS A 3 1.56 -13.13 9.10
C HIS A 3 1.29 -11.67 8.66
N GLY A 4 1.98 -10.71 9.28
CA GLY A 4 1.74 -9.32 9.10
C GLY A 4 2.84 -8.64 8.30
N CYS A 5 2.46 -8.01 7.22
CA CYS A 5 3.17 -6.97 6.51
C CYS A 5 4.42 -7.40 5.72
N ARG A 6 4.31 -7.42 4.40
CA ARG A 6 5.41 -7.64 3.45
C ARG A 6 6.50 -6.56 3.50
N TYR A 7 6.23 -5.41 4.12
CA TYR A 7 7.11 -4.25 4.16
C TYR A 7 7.56 -3.98 5.60
N ARG A 8 8.68 -4.56 6.01
CA ARG A 8 9.23 -4.38 7.36
C ARG A 8 10.65 -3.83 7.37
N ALA A 9 11.34 -3.84 6.26
CA ALA A 9 12.72 -3.40 6.18
C ALA A 9 12.82 -1.97 5.63
N ARG A 10 13.73 -1.19 6.20
CA ARG A 10 13.97 0.21 5.85
C ARG A 10 14.45 0.36 4.41
N PHE A 11 15.43 -0.44 4.00
CA PHE A 11 16.13 -0.29 2.74
C PHE A 11 16.24 -1.58 1.91
N ASP A 12 16.11 -2.75 2.50
CA ASP A 12 16.55 -3.99 1.88
C ASP A 12 15.43 -5.01 1.68
N PHE A 13 15.61 -5.83 0.65
CA PHE A 13 14.93 -7.09 0.52
C PHE A 13 15.35 -7.99 1.69
N THR A 14 14.42 -8.39 2.51
CA THR A 14 14.72 -9.24 3.66
C THR A 14 14.09 -10.61 3.48
N PRO A 15 14.87 -11.70 3.43
CA PRO A 15 14.30 -13.04 3.40
C PRO A 15 13.64 -13.37 4.74
N VAL A 16 12.43 -13.91 4.69
CA VAL A 16 11.68 -14.36 5.87
C VAL A 16 11.03 -15.70 5.53
N GLY A 17 11.67 -16.79 5.95
CA GLY A 17 11.29 -18.13 5.49
C GLY A 17 11.40 -18.22 3.98
N ASP A 18 10.33 -18.68 3.33
CA ASP A 18 10.26 -18.87 1.88
C ASP A 18 9.82 -17.61 1.10
N VAL A 19 9.69 -16.46 1.77
CA VAL A 19 9.27 -15.22 1.14
C VAL A 19 10.33 -14.12 1.30
N VAL A 20 10.39 -13.23 0.30
CA VAL A 20 11.22 -12.03 0.32
C VAL A 20 10.34 -10.83 0.63
N ARG A 21 10.66 -10.10 1.70
CA ARG A 21 10.01 -8.84 2.02
C ARG A 21 10.67 -7.70 1.25
N PHE A 22 9.86 -6.93 0.57
CA PHE A 22 10.28 -5.76 -0.16
C PHE A 22 10.43 -4.55 0.78
N GLY A 23 11.55 -3.84 0.74
CA GLY A 23 11.76 -2.62 1.51
C GLY A 23 10.92 -1.45 0.98
N LEU A 24 10.40 -0.60 1.86
CA LEU A 24 9.61 0.57 1.45
C LEU A 24 10.39 1.53 0.56
N TYR A 25 11.70 1.65 0.76
CA TYR A 25 12.57 2.50 -0.05
C TYR A 25 12.69 2.04 -1.51
N GLY A 26 12.45 0.78 -1.80
CA GLY A 26 12.42 0.25 -3.15
C GLY A 26 11.18 0.69 -3.96
N ILE A 27 10.22 1.34 -3.32
CA ILE A 27 9.01 1.85 -3.97
C ILE A 27 9.32 3.23 -4.58
N LYS A 28 9.06 3.40 -5.86
CA LYS A 28 9.26 4.68 -6.55
C LYS A 28 8.50 5.81 -5.85
N ASN A 29 9.09 6.99 -5.81
CA ASN A 29 8.56 8.20 -5.16
C ASN A 29 8.37 8.10 -3.64
N VAL A 30 8.87 7.06 -2.99
CA VAL A 30 8.95 6.93 -1.53
C VAL A 30 10.39 7.16 -1.12
N GLY A 31 10.71 8.39 -0.73
CA GLY A 31 12.05 8.80 -0.30
C GLY A 31 12.38 8.37 1.12
N GLU A 32 13.64 8.49 1.51
CA GLU A 32 14.15 8.12 2.83
C GLU A 32 13.36 8.80 3.97
N GLY A 33 13.13 10.11 3.86
CA GLY A 33 12.36 10.85 4.85
C GLY A 33 10.93 10.36 5.02
N ALA A 34 10.30 9.90 3.92
CA ALA A 34 8.97 9.30 3.98
C ALA A 34 9.00 7.94 4.69
N VAL A 35 10.01 7.12 4.41
CA VAL A 35 10.19 5.82 5.07
C VAL A 35 10.41 6.01 6.56
N ASP A 36 11.29 6.94 6.95
CA ASP A 36 11.58 7.25 8.35
C ASP A 36 10.34 7.75 9.11
N ALA A 37 9.58 8.66 8.52
CA ALA A 37 8.33 9.14 9.10
C ALA A 37 7.33 7.98 9.34
N ILE A 38 7.15 7.11 8.36
CA ILE A 38 6.26 5.94 8.47
C ILE A 38 6.73 5.00 9.59
N LEU A 39 8.04 4.71 9.65
CA LEU A 39 8.59 3.79 10.64
C LEU A 39 8.51 4.35 12.06
N ASN A 40 8.80 5.65 12.23
CA ASN A 40 8.71 6.33 13.53
C ASN A 40 7.27 6.32 14.06
N GLU A 41 6.30 6.65 13.22
CA GLU A 41 4.88 6.61 13.58
C GLU A 41 4.43 5.18 13.95
N ARG A 42 4.90 4.16 13.22
CA ARG A 42 4.60 2.77 13.57
C ARG A 42 5.26 2.32 14.87
N ALA A 43 6.44 2.82 15.18
CA ALA A 43 7.14 2.48 16.42
C ALA A 43 6.45 3.11 17.64
N GLY A 44 5.95 4.35 17.52
CA GLY A 44 5.28 5.07 18.61
C GLY A 44 3.81 4.66 18.79
N GLY A 45 3.06 4.56 17.70
CA GLY A 45 1.61 4.37 17.71
C GLY A 45 1.13 2.98 17.24
N GLY A 46 2.05 2.04 16.99
CA GLY A 46 1.71 0.71 16.48
C GLY A 46 1.32 0.68 15.00
N PRO A 47 0.82 -0.47 14.50
CA PRO A 47 0.40 -0.63 13.12
C PRO A 47 -0.70 0.37 12.75
N PHE A 48 -0.68 0.85 11.50
CA PHE A 48 -1.78 1.65 10.98
C PHE A 48 -3.02 0.77 10.76
N LYS A 49 -4.19 1.34 11.08
CA LYS A 49 -5.48 0.65 10.96
C LYS A 49 -6.01 0.71 9.52
N ASP A 50 -5.96 1.89 8.92
CA ASP A 50 -6.47 2.18 7.58
C ASP A 50 -5.77 3.41 6.96
N LEU A 51 -6.25 3.87 5.81
CA LEU A 51 -5.72 5.04 5.11
C LEU A 51 -5.94 6.35 5.90
N PHE A 52 -7.04 6.48 6.62
CA PHE A 52 -7.33 7.68 7.43
C PHE A 52 -6.42 7.75 8.64
N ASP A 53 -6.25 6.63 9.37
CA ASP A 53 -5.29 6.53 10.48
C ASP A 53 -3.87 6.85 10.01
N PHE A 54 -3.46 6.32 8.87
CA PHE A 54 -2.18 6.65 8.25
C PHE A 54 -2.04 8.15 7.99
N CYS A 55 -2.99 8.77 7.28
CA CYS A 55 -2.94 10.18 6.94
C CYS A 55 -3.08 11.12 8.15
N SER A 56 -3.69 10.68 9.25
CA SER A 56 -3.77 11.47 10.48
C SER A 56 -2.48 11.46 11.30
N ARG A 57 -1.73 10.37 11.24
CA ARG A 57 -0.51 10.19 12.04
C ARG A 57 0.75 10.62 11.31
N VAL A 58 0.85 10.29 10.02
CA VAL A 58 2.05 10.58 9.24
C VAL A 58 2.03 12.02 8.73
N ASP A 59 3.15 12.72 8.89
CA ASP A 59 3.28 14.10 8.42
C ASP A 59 3.20 14.18 6.89
N SER A 60 2.26 14.96 6.39
CA SER A 60 2.04 15.20 4.96
C SER A 60 3.19 15.93 4.27
N THR A 61 4.08 16.58 5.02
CA THR A 61 5.30 17.19 4.46
C THR A 61 6.35 16.15 4.14
N ALA A 62 6.42 15.07 4.92
CA ALA A 62 7.32 13.94 4.69
C ALA A 62 6.75 12.94 3.67
N VAL A 63 5.45 12.67 3.72
CA VAL A 63 4.76 11.70 2.86
C VAL A 63 3.68 12.40 2.04
N ASN A 64 4.06 12.84 0.86
CA ASN A 64 3.14 13.54 -0.06
C ASN A 64 2.16 12.57 -0.75
N LYS A 65 1.14 13.13 -1.44
CA LYS A 65 0.13 12.37 -2.18
C LYS A 65 0.74 11.32 -3.12
N ARG A 66 1.81 11.69 -3.84
CA ARG A 66 2.46 10.78 -4.80
C ARG A 66 3.13 9.60 -4.14
N ALA A 67 3.72 9.79 -2.95
CA ALA A 67 4.27 8.70 -2.16
C ALA A 67 3.17 7.74 -1.69
N ILE A 68 2.03 8.27 -1.18
CA ILE A 68 0.88 7.46 -0.76
C ILE A 68 0.34 6.66 -1.96
N GLU A 69 0.19 7.30 -3.12
CA GLU A 69 -0.25 6.64 -4.35
C GLU A 69 0.63 5.44 -4.71
N HIS A 70 1.96 5.60 -4.68
CA HIS A 70 2.89 4.52 -5.00
C HIS A 70 2.93 3.44 -3.93
N LEU A 71 2.76 3.79 -2.66
CA LEU A 71 2.59 2.82 -1.58
C LEU A 71 1.34 1.94 -1.80
N ILE A 72 0.21 2.55 -2.20
CA ILE A 72 -1.02 1.80 -2.51
C ILE A 72 -0.82 0.93 -3.75
N LYS A 73 -0.27 1.47 -4.84
CA LYS A 73 0.03 0.73 -6.08
C LYS A 73 0.94 -0.47 -5.83
N ALA A 74 1.93 -0.31 -4.96
CA ALA A 74 2.82 -1.39 -4.54
C ALA A 74 2.14 -2.43 -3.63
N GLY A 75 0.94 -2.17 -3.12
CA GLY A 75 0.23 -3.05 -2.19
C GLY A 75 0.68 -2.93 -0.72
N ALA A 76 1.39 -1.85 -0.35
CA ALA A 76 1.80 -1.63 1.03
C ALA A 76 0.61 -1.42 1.98
N PHE A 77 -0.52 -0.94 1.46
CA PHE A 77 -1.77 -0.74 2.19
C PHE A 77 -2.68 -1.96 2.21
N ASP A 78 -2.35 -2.97 1.46
CA ASP A 78 -3.17 -4.17 1.42
C ASP A 78 -3.41 -4.79 2.81
N PRO A 79 -2.49 -4.84 3.80
CA PRO A 79 -2.75 -5.34 5.14
C PRO A 79 -3.66 -4.48 6.01
N LEU A 80 -3.89 -3.23 5.65
CA LEU A 80 -4.61 -2.29 6.48
C LEU A 80 -6.12 -2.46 6.33
N GLY A 81 -6.86 -2.43 7.45
CA GLY A 81 -8.32 -2.50 7.46
C GLY A 81 -8.92 -3.87 7.68
N GLY A 82 -8.22 -4.73 8.42
CA GLY A 82 -8.76 -5.89 9.14
C GLY A 82 -9.78 -6.75 8.38
N GLY A 83 -9.33 -7.63 7.51
CA GLY A 83 -10.12 -8.76 7.02
C GLY A 83 -9.32 -10.05 7.20
N PRO A 84 -9.97 -11.20 7.34
CA PRO A 84 -9.28 -12.46 7.50
C PRO A 84 -8.46 -12.78 6.25
N GLU A 85 -7.37 -13.47 6.49
CA GLU A 85 -6.45 -14.11 5.56
C GLU A 85 -6.52 -13.65 4.09
N ARG A 86 -5.45 -12.98 3.68
CA ARG A 86 -5.36 -12.39 2.34
C ARG A 86 -4.54 -13.29 1.44
N THR A 87 -5.27 -13.99 0.61
CA THR A 87 -4.70 -14.70 -0.54
C THR A 87 -4.39 -13.66 -1.64
N LEU A 88 -3.16 -13.66 -2.14
CA LEU A 88 -2.81 -12.91 -3.35
C LEU A 88 -3.80 -13.29 -4.46
N GLY A 89 -4.30 -12.28 -5.18
CA GLY A 89 -5.16 -12.52 -6.33
C GLY A 89 -6.64 -12.67 -6.00
N SER A 90 -7.11 -12.22 -4.84
CA SER A 90 -8.56 -12.14 -4.61
C SER A 90 -9.12 -10.82 -5.17
N ASP A 91 -10.30 -10.91 -5.81
CA ASP A 91 -11.07 -9.77 -6.34
C ASP A 91 -11.20 -8.60 -5.35
N LEU A 92 -11.19 -8.93 -4.05
CA LEU A 92 -11.24 -7.96 -2.95
C LEU A 92 -9.98 -7.07 -2.85
N THR A 93 -8.81 -7.58 -3.20
CA THR A 93 -7.56 -6.79 -3.18
C THR A 93 -7.56 -5.76 -4.30
N GLU A 94 -8.09 -6.12 -5.45
CA GLU A 94 -8.22 -5.27 -6.64
C GLU A 94 -9.17 -4.12 -6.38
N ALA A 95 -10.37 -4.44 -5.92
CA ALA A 95 -11.37 -3.45 -5.52
C ALA A 95 -10.82 -2.48 -4.50
N ARG A 96 -10.01 -2.97 -3.57
CA ARG A 96 -9.49 -2.19 -2.46
C ARG A 96 -8.43 -1.18 -2.86
N ARG A 97 -7.43 -1.56 -3.66
CA ARG A 97 -6.38 -0.61 -4.09
C ARG A 97 -7.00 0.56 -4.86
N HIS A 98 -7.99 0.27 -5.73
CA HIS A 98 -8.68 1.32 -6.46
C HIS A 98 -9.48 2.25 -5.54
N LEU A 99 -10.22 1.66 -4.60
CA LEU A 99 -10.95 2.42 -3.59
C LEU A 99 -10.02 3.35 -2.80
N LEU A 100 -8.85 2.84 -2.36
CA LEU A 100 -7.87 3.65 -1.64
C LEU A 100 -7.30 4.76 -2.51
N LEU A 101 -6.96 4.48 -3.77
CA LEU A 101 -6.44 5.49 -4.71
C LEU A 101 -7.43 6.63 -4.94
N ALA A 102 -8.71 6.33 -5.12
CA ALA A 102 -9.77 7.34 -5.30
C ALA A 102 -9.94 8.23 -4.06
N ASN A 103 -9.62 7.72 -2.88
CA ASN A 103 -9.88 8.40 -1.61
C ASN A 103 -8.63 9.03 -0.95
N ILE A 104 -7.48 9.09 -1.63
CA ILE A 104 -6.26 9.67 -1.06
C ILE A 104 -6.48 11.13 -0.63
N GLU A 105 -7.08 11.95 -1.46
CA GLU A 105 -7.29 13.37 -1.17
C GLU A 105 -8.24 13.58 0.00
N LEU A 106 -9.29 12.77 0.07
CA LEU A 106 -10.24 12.79 1.17
C LEU A 106 -9.55 12.44 2.49
N ALA A 107 -8.75 11.38 2.50
CA ALA A 107 -8.01 10.94 3.67
C ALA A 107 -6.95 11.95 4.11
N MET A 108 -6.23 12.56 3.17
CA MET A 108 -5.23 13.59 3.48
C MET A 108 -5.88 14.85 4.08
N LYS A 109 -7.00 15.32 3.52
CA LYS A 109 -7.75 16.47 4.05
C LYS A 109 -8.26 16.20 5.47
N TRP A 110 -8.86 15.03 5.68
CA TRP A 110 -9.35 14.63 6.99
C TRP A 110 -8.21 14.51 8.01
N GLY A 111 -7.10 13.88 7.64
CA GLY A 111 -5.93 13.72 8.49
C GLY A 111 -5.31 15.07 8.89
N ALA A 112 -5.26 16.04 7.96
CA ALA A 112 -4.80 17.39 8.24
C ALA A 112 -5.71 18.11 9.25
N ALA A 113 -7.03 18.06 9.03
CA ALA A 113 -8.01 18.66 9.94
C ALA A 113 -7.95 18.04 11.34
N LYS A 114 -7.76 16.73 11.44
CA LYS A 114 -7.63 16.03 12.72
C LYS A 114 -6.37 16.49 13.48
N ARG A 115 -5.21 16.58 12.81
CA ARG A 115 -3.97 17.07 13.43
C ARG A 115 -4.09 18.54 13.88
N GLU A 116 -4.77 19.38 13.10
CA GLU A 116 -4.99 20.78 13.46
C GLU A 116 -5.83 20.89 14.73
N GLN A 117 -6.88 20.11 14.88
CA GLN A 117 -7.69 20.05 16.10
C GLN A 117 -6.89 19.57 17.31
N GLU A 118 -6.11 18.52 17.16
CA GLU A 118 -5.26 17.99 18.22
C GLU A 118 -4.21 19.02 18.66
N SER A 119 -3.64 19.76 17.72
CA SER A 119 -2.64 20.82 17.98
C SER A 119 -3.25 22.07 18.62
N ALA A 120 -4.49 22.41 18.26
CA ALA A 120 -5.18 23.59 18.81
C ALA A 120 -5.58 23.43 20.29
N GLY A 121 -5.27 22.29 20.91
CA GLY A 121 -5.55 22.07 22.33
C GLY A 121 -7.03 22.09 22.67
N GLN A 122 -7.93 21.92 21.69
CA GLN A 122 -9.34 21.77 21.93
C GLN A 122 -9.63 20.39 22.56
N MET A 123 -9.14 20.21 23.77
CA MET A 123 -9.83 19.33 24.69
C MET A 123 -11.20 19.97 24.91
N SER A 124 -12.19 19.47 24.18
CA SER A 124 -13.59 19.85 24.41
C SER A 124 -13.87 19.65 25.88
N LEU A 125 -14.37 20.69 26.54
CA LEU A 125 -14.80 20.66 27.94
C LEU A 125 -15.91 19.60 28.17
N PHE A 126 -16.45 19.02 27.10
CA PHE A 126 -17.55 18.03 27.04
C PHE A 126 -17.13 16.66 26.51
N GLY A 127 -15.83 16.33 26.51
CA GLY A 127 -15.31 15.11 25.88
C GLY A 127 -15.01 15.35 24.40
N ALA A 128 -13.85 14.89 23.96
CA ALA A 128 -13.48 14.98 22.54
C ALA A 128 -14.50 14.14 21.75
N GLU A 129 -15.39 14.79 21.00
CA GLU A 129 -16.10 14.11 19.94
C GLU A 129 -15.04 13.62 18.95
N GLU A 130 -14.78 12.33 18.99
CA GLU A 130 -13.90 11.68 18.04
C GLU A 130 -14.52 11.84 16.66
N ILE A 131 -13.94 12.71 15.82
CA ILE A 131 -14.43 12.91 14.46
C ILE A 131 -14.21 11.59 13.72
N ALA A 132 -15.30 10.87 13.51
CA ALA A 132 -15.25 9.65 12.72
C ALA A 132 -14.77 9.98 11.30
N PRO A 133 -13.92 9.12 10.70
CA PRO A 133 -13.52 9.30 9.32
C PRO A 133 -14.76 9.24 8.40
N PRO A 134 -14.78 10.05 7.33
CA PRO A 134 -15.86 10.01 6.35
C PRO A 134 -15.90 8.65 5.65
N SER A 135 -17.07 8.31 5.10
CA SER A 135 -17.20 7.12 4.26
C SER A 135 -16.34 7.24 3.02
N LEU A 136 -15.72 6.15 2.61
CA LEU A 136 -14.96 6.11 1.36
C LEU A 136 -15.90 6.26 0.16
N GLU A 137 -15.51 7.09 -0.80
CA GLU A 137 -16.21 7.21 -2.08
C GLU A 137 -16.00 5.92 -2.88
N SER A 138 -17.05 5.43 -3.53
CA SER A 138 -16.97 4.24 -4.37
C SER A 138 -16.08 4.49 -5.58
N ALA A 139 -15.35 3.46 -5.99
CA ALA A 139 -14.52 3.49 -7.18
C ALA A 139 -14.81 2.26 -8.05
N PRO A 140 -14.67 2.34 -9.39
CA PRO A 140 -14.84 1.19 -10.26
C PRO A 140 -13.78 0.15 -9.96
N LEU A 141 -14.09 -1.13 -10.20
CA LEU A 141 -13.15 -2.22 -10.04
C LEU A 141 -12.01 -2.11 -11.07
N LEU A 142 -10.79 -2.38 -10.64
CA LEU A 142 -9.65 -2.54 -11.53
C LEU A 142 -9.63 -3.95 -12.11
N SER A 143 -9.13 -4.08 -13.31
CA SER A 143 -8.78 -5.38 -13.87
C SER A 143 -7.44 -5.87 -13.31
N GLU A 144 -7.23 -7.19 -13.30
CA GLU A 144 -5.94 -7.80 -12.92
C GLU A 144 -4.76 -7.17 -13.70
N LEU A 145 -4.95 -6.87 -14.98
CA LEU A 145 -3.91 -6.26 -15.81
C LEU A 145 -3.55 -4.84 -15.33
N GLU A 146 -4.51 -4.07 -14.85
CA GLU A 146 -4.26 -2.74 -14.28
C GLU A 146 -3.50 -2.82 -12.96
N LEU A 147 -3.79 -3.80 -12.12
CA LEU A 147 -3.00 -4.05 -10.90
C LEU A 147 -1.55 -4.39 -11.22
N LEU A 148 -1.32 -5.26 -12.17
CA LEU A 148 0.03 -5.61 -12.63
C LEU A 148 0.77 -4.39 -13.19
N ARG A 149 0.06 -3.49 -13.88
CA ARG A 149 0.63 -2.19 -14.32
C ARG A 149 1.02 -1.33 -13.14
N PHE A 150 0.20 -1.26 -12.08
CA PHE A 150 0.52 -0.53 -10.87
C PHE A 150 1.76 -1.08 -10.16
N GLU A 151 1.87 -2.39 -10.04
CA GLU A 151 3.07 -3.01 -9.48
C GLU A 151 4.31 -2.67 -10.31
N LYS A 152 4.23 -2.79 -11.64
CA LYS A 152 5.32 -2.45 -12.55
C LYS A 152 5.70 -0.98 -12.46
N GLU A 153 4.72 -0.09 -12.33
CA GLU A 153 4.95 1.35 -12.17
C GLU A 153 5.64 1.66 -10.84
N ALA A 154 5.13 1.11 -9.73
CA ALA A 154 5.59 1.43 -8.39
C ALA A 154 6.90 0.71 -8.00
N LEU A 155 7.08 -0.54 -8.42
CA LEU A 155 8.18 -1.42 -8.02
C LEU A 155 9.20 -1.67 -9.13
N GLY A 156 8.83 -1.42 -10.38
CA GLY A 156 9.65 -1.76 -11.54
C GLY A 156 9.58 -3.23 -11.96
N LEU A 157 8.83 -4.06 -11.25
CA LEU A 157 8.67 -5.49 -11.51
C LEU A 157 7.24 -5.94 -11.19
N TYR A 158 6.86 -7.14 -11.63
CA TYR A 158 5.61 -7.79 -11.31
C TYR A 158 5.81 -8.73 -10.12
N ILE A 159 4.94 -8.67 -9.13
CA ILE A 159 5.02 -9.50 -7.91
C ILE A 159 3.84 -10.48 -7.83
N SER A 160 2.61 -10.00 -8.09
CA SER A 160 1.40 -10.79 -7.88
C SER A 160 1.22 -11.87 -8.94
N ALA A 161 1.43 -11.52 -10.20
CA ALA A 161 1.37 -12.43 -11.35
C ALA A 161 2.19 -11.83 -12.51
N HIS A 162 2.35 -12.59 -13.59
CA HIS A 162 2.97 -12.10 -14.82
C HIS A 162 1.89 -11.80 -15.85
N PRO A 163 1.95 -10.70 -16.65
CA PRO A 163 0.94 -10.40 -17.66
C PRO A 163 0.71 -11.54 -18.69
N MET A 164 1.73 -12.35 -18.92
CA MET A 164 1.64 -13.53 -19.79
C MET A 164 0.73 -14.63 -19.21
N SER A 165 0.50 -14.64 -17.91
CA SER A 165 -0.37 -15.64 -17.26
C SER A 165 -1.84 -15.52 -17.73
N SER A 166 -2.24 -14.32 -18.16
CA SER A 166 -3.58 -14.08 -18.71
C SER A 166 -3.78 -14.59 -20.15
N TYR A 167 -2.72 -15.12 -20.77
CA TYR A 167 -2.77 -15.64 -22.14
C TYR A 167 -2.39 -17.12 -22.16
N PRO A 168 -3.32 -18.03 -21.80
CA PRO A 168 -3.07 -19.47 -21.88
C PRO A 168 -2.74 -19.85 -23.33
N GLY A 169 -1.72 -20.67 -23.50
CA GLY A 169 -1.25 -21.10 -24.83
C GLY A 169 -0.06 -20.31 -25.40
N LEU A 170 0.31 -19.15 -24.85
CA LEU A 170 1.53 -18.46 -25.29
C LEU A 170 2.81 -19.28 -25.04
N ALA A 171 2.85 -20.03 -23.94
CA ALA A 171 3.96 -20.94 -23.65
C ALA A 171 4.06 -22.09 -24.68
N GLU A 172 2.91 -22.54 -25.19
CA GLU A 172 2.84 -23.58 -26.24
C GLU A 172 3.19 -23.03 -27.63
N ALA A 173 2.92 -21.75 -27.86
CA ALA A 173 3.28 -21.05 -29.10
C ALA A 173 4.76 -20.64 -29.15
N ALA A 174 5.46 -20.68 -28.05
CA ALA A 174 6.90 -20.40 -28.01
C ALA A 174 7.67 -21.51 -28.72
N SER A 175 8.55 -21.13 -29.65
CA SER A 175 9.34 -22.08 -30.46
C SER A 175 10.40 -22.84 -29.64
N CYS A 176 10.81 -22.29 -28.52
CA CYS A 176 11.75 -22.93 -27.57
C CYS A 176 11.64 -22.33 -26.18
N GLY A 177 12.04 -23.07 -25.15
CA GLY A 177 12.24 -22.56 -23.80
C GLY A 177 13.62 -21.91 -23.63
N VAL A 178 13.77 -21.06 -22.59
CA VAL A 178 15.06 -20.39 -22.29
C VAL A 178 16.22 -21.38 -22.11
N ALA A 179 15.97 -22.54 -21.52
CA ALA A 179 16.97 -23.59 -21.36
C ALA A 179 17.52 -24.15 -22.69
N ALA A 180 16.80 -23.99 -23.78
CA ALA A 180 17.25 -24.41 -25.11
C ALA A 180 18.15 -23.36 -25.82
N LEU A 181 18.34 -22.19 -25.21
CA LEU A 181 19.17 -21.11 -25.73
C LEU A 181 20.62 -21.16 -25.21
N GLU A 182 20.93 -22.09 -24.30
CA GLU A 182 22.28 -22.27 -23.70
C GLU A 182 23.13 -23.26 -24.47
N GLY A 183 22.82 -23.53 -25.75
CA GLY A 183 23.56 -24.43 -26.65
C GLY A 183 24.44 -23.70 -27.64
#